data_332dd52395adbd73a9667d68107a5a0f
#
_entry.id   332dd52395adbd73a9667d68107a5a0f
#
_cell.length_a   1.000
_cell.length_b   1.000
_cell.length_c   1.000
_cell.angle_alpha   90.00
_cell.angle_beta   90.00
_cell.angle_gamma   90.00
#
_symmetry.space_group_name_H-M   'P 1'
#
loop_
_entity.id
_entity.type
_entity.pdbx_description
1 polymer ?
#
loop_
_entity_poly.entity_id
_entity_poly.type
_entity_poly.pdbx_seq_one_letter_code
_entity_poly.pdbx_strand_id
1 'polypeptide(L)'
;DKKEFFEPTHPEKIGLKALGISKIEIDKAIKRIKRARETKEKVIVYGDYDADGISGTAILWEILYSLGLNVLPYIPERFSEGYGLNADSIKNLKFQDPNLKLIITVDHGIVAHKKIDVAKDLGIDVIVTDHHELAITKPKSFATIHTTKISGAAVAWILSREIVKEFQIPNSKFQISDSLELVAIGTIADQIPLLG
;
A
#
# COMPACT_ATOMS: atom_id res chain seq x y z
N ASP A 1 -8.08 -3.32 -27.39
CA ASP A 1 -9.36 -3.21 -28.10
C ASP A 1 -9.71 -1.72 -28.27
N LYS A 2 -10.11 -1.29 -29.52
CA LYS A 2 -10.47 0.12 -29.76
C LYS A 2 -11.63 0.59 -28.87
N LYS A 3 -12.59 -0.28 -28.59
CA LYS A 3 -13.73 0.05 -27.72
C LYS A 3 -13.28 0.33 -26.30
N GLU A 4 -12.41 -0.47 -25.74
CA GLU A 4 -11.89 -0.32 -24.40
C GLU A 4 -11.02 0.95 -24.23
N PHE A 5 -10.35 1.34 -25.32
CA PHE A 5 -9.58 2.60 -25.33
C PHE A 5 -10.48 3.84 -25.28
N PHE A 6 -11.60 3.85 -26.02
CA PHE A 6 -12.52 5.00 -26.06
C PHE A 6 -13.58 4.99 -24.95
N GLU A 7 -13.88 3.81 -24.40
CA GLU A 7 -14.86 3.61 -23.33
C GLU A 7 -14.23 2.74 -22.21
N PRO A 8 -13.21 3.24 -21.49
CA PRO A 8 -12.52 2.43 -20.51
C PRO A 8 -13.44 2.01 -19.35
N THR A 9 -13.21 0.83 -18.83
CA THR A 9 -13.92 0.37 -17.65
C THR A 9 -13.60 1.28 -16.45
N HIS A 10 -14.63 1.80 -15.78
CA HIS A 10 -14.42 2.65 -14.60
C HIS A 10 -13.58 1.91 -13.54
N PRO A 11 -12.53 2.52 -12.94
CA PRO A 11 -11.59 1.87 -12.04
C PRO A 11 -12.24 1.10 -10.88
N GLU A 12 -13.34 1.61 -10.32
CA GLU A 12 -14.08 0.93 -9.26
C GLU A 12 -14.66 -0.44 -9.66
N LYS A 13 -14.90 -0.66 -10.95
CA LYS A 13 -15.47 -1.89 -11.50
C LYS A 13 -14.39 -2.93 -11.86
N ILE A 14 -13.12 -2.54 -11.86
CA ILE A 14 -12.03 -3.46 -12.19
C ILE A 14 -11.87 -4.47 -11.05
N GLY A 15 -12.05 -5.76 -11.37
CA GLY A 15 -11.94 -6.85 -10.40
C GLY A 15 -10.50 -7.22 -10.07
N LEU A 16 -10.24 -7.70 -8.86
CA LEU A 16 -8.90 -8.14 -8.42
C LEU A 16 -8.29 -9.19 -9.35
N LYS A 17 -9.11 -10.11 -9.88
CA LYS A 17 -8.66 -11.16 -10.81
C LYS A 17 -8.08 -10.59 -12.11
N ALA A 18 -8.68 -9.53 -12.65
CA ALA A 18 -8.19 -8.86 -13.87
C ALA A 18 -6.79 -8.27 -13.66
N LEU A 19 -6.54 -7.77 -12.45
CA LEU A 19 -5.24 -7.22 -12.04
C LEU A 19 -4.24 -8.28 -11.60
N GLY A 20 -4.65 -9.55 -11.44
CA GLY A 20 -3.78 -10.60 -10.91
C GLY A 20 -3.54 -10.49 -9.38
N ILE A 21 -4.31 -9.67 -8.69
CA ILE A 21 -4.20 -9.49 -7.23
C ILE A 21 -4.95 -10.60 -6.50
N SER A 22 -4.28 -11.21 -5.52
CA SER A 22 -4.84 -12.30 -4.72
C SER A 22 -5.87 -11.78 -3.71
N LYS A 23 -7.11 -12.25 -3.82
CA LYS A 23 -8.16 -11.97 -2.84
C LYS A 23 -7.78 -12.45 -1.44
N ILE A 24 -7.07 -13.58 -1.33
CA ILE A 24 -6.62 -14.14 -0.05
C ILE A 24 -5.64 -13.16 0.64
N GLU A 25 -4.74 -12.56 -0.11
CA GLU A 25 -3.78 -11.60 0.45
C GLU A 25 -4.46 -10.28 0.86
N ILE A 26 -5.45 -9.82 0.10
CA ILE A 26 -6.32 -8.69 0.49
C ILE A 26 -7.04 -8.99 1.80
N ASP A 27 -7.66 -10.16 1.92
CA ASP A 27 -8.41 -10.53 3.14
C ASP A 27 -7.51 -10.64 4.37
N LYS A 28 -6.30 -11.19 4.20
CA LYS A 28 -5.28 -11.21 5.26
C LYS A 28 -4.90 -9.79 5.69
N ALA A 29 -4.62 -8.90 4.73
CA ALA A 29 -4.26 -7.52 5.01
C ALA A 29 -5.37 -6.80 5.78
N ILE A 30 -6.60 -6.89 5.31
CA ILE A 30 -7.76 -6.26 5.95
C ILE A 30 -7.97 -6.80 7.38
N LYS A 31 -7.88 -8.12 7.58
CA LYS A 31 -7.97 -8.73 8.92
C LYS A 31 -6.88 -8.20 9.86
N ARG A 32 -5.66 -8.03 9.36
CA ARG A 32 -4.55 -7.48 10.14
C ARG A 32 -4.77 -6.01 10.51
N ILE A 33 -5.28 -5.21 9.56
CA ILE A 33 -5.63 -3.80 9.76
C ILE A 33 -6.77 -3.66 10.79
N LYS A 34 -7.80 -4.51 10.71
CA LYS A 34 -8.89 -4.56 11.72
C LYS A 34 -8.32 -4.79 13.12
N ARG A 35 -7.44 -5.78 13.27
CA ARG A 35 -6.77 -6.06 14.55
C ARG A 35 -6.00 -4.84 15.06
N ALA A 36 -5.20 -4.18 14.19
CA ALA A 36 -4.43 -3.01 14.60
C ALA A 36 -5.33 -1.88 15.12
N ARG A 37 -6.50 -1.67 14.48
CA ARG A 37 -7.49 -0.71 14.92
C ARG A 37 -8.07 -1.07 16.30
N GLU A 38 -8.51 -2.32 16.47
CA GLU A 38 -9.13 -2.82 17.71
C GLU A 38 -8.18 -2.76 18.90
N THR A 39 -6.90 -3.10 18.68
CA THR A 39 -5.86 -3.12 19.71
C THR A 39 -5.10 -1.79 19.83
N LYS A 40 -5.49 -0.76 19.06
CA LYS A 40 -4.88 0.59 19.02
C LYS A 40 -3.37 0.56 18.79
N GLU A 41 -2.91 -0.38 17.96
CA GLU A 41 -1.51 -0.50 17.59
C GLU A 41 -1.08 0.72 16.75
N LYS A 42 0.20 1.11 16.89
CA LYS A 42 0.81 2.07 15.97
C LYS A 42 1.03 1.41 14.61
N VAL A 43 0.60 2.11 13.56
CA VAL A 43 0.76 1.70 12.16
C VAL A 43 1.58 2.76 11.43
N ILE A 44 2.49 2.33 10.56
CA ILE A 44 3.21 3.20 9.63
C ILE A 44 2.83 2.81 8.20
N VAL A 45 2.41 3.78 7.41
CA VAL A 45 2.36 3.67 5.95
C VAL A 45 3.71 4.15 5.44
N TYR A 46 4.54 3.21 5.03
CA TYR A 46 5.92 3.47 4.61
C TYR A 46 5.97 3.54 3.08
N GLY A 47 6.05 4.74 2.52
CA GLY A 47 6.07 4.98 1.09
C GLY A 47 7.46 5.06 0.49
N ASP A 48 7.51 5.23 -0.84
CA ASP A 48 8.70 5.72 -1.53
C ASP A 48 8.65 7.25 -1.68
N TYR A 49 9.77 7.84 -2.03
CA TYR A 49 9.98 9.30 -2.10
C TYR A 49 9.61 9.92 -3.46
N ASP A 50 9.23 9.12 -4.45
CA ASP A 50 8.79 9.64 -5.75
C ASP A 50 7.28 9.95 -5.79
N ALA A 51 6.80 10.41 -6.93
CA ALA A 51 5.41 10.84 -7.06
C ALA A 51 4.41 9.67 -6.95
N ASP A 52 4.78 8.45 -7.37
CA ASP A 52 3.93 7.26 -7.25
C ASP A 52 3.84 6.83 -5.78
N GLY A 53 4.99 6.67 -5.11
CA GLY A 53 5.05 6.31 -3.70
C GLY A 53 4.38 7.32 -2.77
N ILE A 54 4.59 8.63 -3.00
CA ILE A 54 3.96 9.70 -2.21
C ILE A 54 2.44 9.69 -2.41
N SER A 55 1.95 9.59 -3.65
CA SER A 55 0.52 9.55 -3.98
C SER A 55 -0.16 8.34 -3.34
N GLY A 56 0.42 7.15 -3.50
CA GLY A 56 -0.12 5.93 -2.91
C GLY A 56 -0.10 5.95 -1.37
N THR A 57 0.94 6.54 -0.78
CA THR A 57 1.03 6.73 0.68
C THR A 57 -0.09 7.64 1.19
N ALA A 58 -0.34 8.76 0.51
CA ALA A 58 -1.41 9.69 0.88
C ALA A 58 -2.77 9.00 0.82
N ILE A 59 -3.07 8.28 -0.26
CA ILE A 59 -4.33 7.53 -0.45
C ILE A 59 -4.56 6.56 0.71
N LEU A 60 -3.59 5.71 1.00
CA LEU A 60 -3.75 4.68 2.01
C LEU A 60 -3.77 5.24 3.43
N TRP A 61 -2.92 6.24 3.71
CA TRP A 61 -2.89 6.91 5.02
C TRP A 61 -4.22 7.59 5.34
N GLU A 62 -4.80 8.34 4.39
CA GLU A 62 -6.05 9.06 4.58
C GLU A 62 -7.20 8.12 4.95
N ILE A 63 -7.33 6.99 4.24
CA ILE A 63 -8.31 5.95 4.56
C ILE A 63 -8.11 5.40 5.97
N LEU A 64 -6.90 4.98 6.30
CA LEU A 64 -6.63 4.38 7.60
C LEU A 64 -6.83 5.39 8.74
N TYR A 65 -6.47 6.65 8.52
CA TYR A 65 -6.70 7.74 9.46
C TYR A 65 -8.21 7.99 9.66
N SER A 66 -9.00 8.04 8.58
CA SER A 66 -10.45 8.23 8.64
C SER A 66 -11.17 7.11 9.40
N LEU A 67 -10.60 5.90 9.39
CA LEU A 67 -11.06 4.75 10.18
C LEU A 67 -10.69 4.83 11.66
N GLY A 68 -9.94 5.85 12.09
CA GLY A 68 -9.51 6.04 13.46
C GLY A 68 -8.35 5.12 13.88
N LEU A 69 -7.52 4.65 12.94
CA LEU A 69 -6.27 3.98 13.29
C LEU A 69 -5.25 4.99 13.84
N ASN A 70 -4.39 4.52 14.73
CA ASN A 70 -3.19 5.26 15.13
C ASN A 70 -2.11 5.11 14.05
N VAL A 71 -2.25 5.85 12.95
CA VAL A 71 -1.43 5.72 11.76
C VAL A 71 -0.70 7.01 11.41
N LEU A 72 0.56 6.89 10.98
CA LEU A 72 1.35 7.97 10.39
C LEU A 72 1.95 7.52 9.05
N PRO A 73 2.09 8.45 8.10
CA PRO A 73 2.89 8.23 6.90
C PRO A 73 4.37 8.36 7.25
N TYR A 74 5.21 7.66 6.52
CA TYR A 74 6.66 7.79 6.56
C TYR A 74 7.21 7.72 5.15
N ILE A 75 7.94 8.76 4.74
CA ILE A 75 8.65 8.80 3.47
C ILE A 75 10.14 8.85 3.80
N PRO A 76 10.96 7.89 3.33
CA PRO A 76 12.39 7.88 3.60
C PRO A 76 13.08 9.07 2.94
N GLU A 77 14.11 9.57 3.60
CA GLU A 77 14.96 10.60 3.02
C GLU A 77 15.90 9.97 1.99
N ARG A 78 15.86 10.47 0.75
CA ARG A 78 16.52 9.87 -0.43
C ARG A 78 18.02 9.65 -0.26
N PHE A 79 18.71 10.62 0.32
CA PHE A 79 20.17 10.62 0.36
C PHE A 79 20.75 9.87 1.56
N SER A 80 20.06 9.86 2.69
CA SER A 80 20.54 9.24 3.94
C SER A 80 20.00 7.82 4.14
N GLU A 81 18.76 7.53 3.69
CA GLU A 81 18.09 6.24 3.91
C GLU A 81 18.01 5.39 2.64
N GLY A 82 18.06 6.02 1.46
CA GLY A 82 18.00 5.35 0.15
C GLY A 82 16.59 4.91 -0.22
N TYR A 83 16.49 4.01 -1.19
CA TYR A 83 15.24 3.53 -1.75
C TYR A 83 14.59 2.43 -0.90
N GLY A 84 13.27 2.56 -0.69
CA GLY A 84 12.43 1.55 -0.09
C GLY A 84 12.66 1.31 1.40
N LEU A 85 12.28 0.14 1.91
CA LEU A 85 12.46 -0.21 3.31
C LEU A 85 13.93 -0.14 3.74
N ASN A 86 14.20 0.55 4.85
CA ASN A 86 15.50 0.66 5.47
C ASN A 86 15.50 0.02 6.87
N ALA A 87 16.46 -0.85 7.16
CA ALA A 87 16.52 -1.58 8.42
C ALA A 87 16.73 -0.67 9.64
N ASP A 88 17.55 0.38 9.49
CA ASP A 88 17.83 1.30 10.59
C ASP A 88 16.65 2.25 10.83
N SER A 89 15.97 2.68 9.76
CA SER A 89 14.72 3.43 9.87
C SER A 89 13.63 2.63 10.60
N ILE A 90 13.49 1.32 10.31
CA ILE A 90 12.56 0.43 11.02
C ILE A 90 12.91 0.36 12.51
N LYS A 91 14.19 0.17 12.86
CA LYS A 91 14.66 0.15 14.25
C LYS A 91 14.39 1.47 14.96
N ASN A 92 14.68 2.59 14.31
CA ASN A 92 14.45 3.94 14.85
C ASN A 92 12.96 4.19 15.09
N LEU A 93 12.08 3.87 14.13
CA LEU A 93 10.63 3.98 14.29
C LEU A 93 10.13 3.12 15.45
N LYS A 94 10.64 1.90 15.60
CA LYS A 94 10.29 1.01 16.70
C LYS A 94 10.79 1.53 18.05
N PHE A 95 11.96 2.15 18.08
CA PHE A 95 12.50 2.77 19.29
C PHE A 95 11.69 4.01 19.73
N GLN A 96 11.29 4.83 18.75
CA GLN A 96 10.45 6.01 19.00
C GLN A 96 9.04 5.65 19.48
N ASP A 97 8.45 4.59 18.96
CA ASP A 97 7.15 4.09 19.38
C ASP A 97 7.16 2.56 19.56
N PRO A 98 7.35 2.08 20.80
CA PRO A 98 7.33 0.65 21.09
C PRO A 98 6.02 -0.06 20.75
N ASN A 99 4.91 0.70 20.56
CA ASN A 99 3.62 0.17 20.14
C ASN A 99 3.51 0.01 18.62
N LEU A 100 4.55 0.33 17.84
CA LEU A 100 4.60 0.04 16.39
C LEU A 100 4.54 -1.48 16.17
N LYS A 101 3.48 -1.95 15.53
CA LYS A 101 3.21 -3.37 15.29
C LYS A 101 2.89 -3.70 13.83
N LEU A 102 2.66 -2.69 13.00
CA LEU A 102 2.33 -2.87 11.61
C LEU A 102 3.00 -1.80 10.75
N ILE A 103 3.69 -2.24 9.70
CA ILE A 103 4.14 -1.41 8.59
C ILE A 103 3.40 -1.86 7.34
N ILE A 104 2.88 -0.90 6.57
CA ILE A 104 2.31 -1.15 5.24
C ILE A 104 3.19 -0.40 4.25
N THR A 105 3.89 -1.13 3.39
CA THR A 105 4.74 -0.51 2.37
C THR A 105 3.89 -0.08 1.18
N VAL A 106 4.28 1.01 0.55
CA VAL A 106 3.64 1.51 -0.67
C VAL A 106 4.70 1.76 -1.72
N ASP A 107 4.52 1.15 -2.88
CA ASP A 107 5.37 1.29 -4.04
C ASP A 107 6.78 0.70 -3.86
N HIS A 108 6.95 -0.17 -2.90
CA HIS A 108 8.17 -0.93 -2.67
C HIS A 108 7.92 -2.12 -1.74
N GLY A 109 8.95 -2.96 -1.57
CA GLY A 109 8.92 -4.01 -0.56
C GLY A 109 8.95 -5.42 -1.13
N ILE A 110 8.58 -5.62 -2.41
CA ILE A 110 8.51 -6.95 -3.03
C ILE A 110 9.86 -7.68 -3.06
N VAL A 111 10.96 -6.94 -3.04
CA VAL A 111 12.34 -7.48 -3.01
C VAL A 111 13.02 -7.28 -1.64
N ALA A 112 12.33 -6.74 -0.63
CA ALA A 112 12.92 -6.32 0.64
C ALA A 112 13.05 -7.45 1.68
N HIS A 113 13.39 -8.67 1.28
CA HIS A 113 13.40 -9.87 2.13
C HIS A 113 14.07 -9.66 3.49
N LYS A 114 15.35 -9.28 3.51
CA LYS A 114 16.13 -9.11 4.76
C LYS A 114 15.57 -8.01 5.66
N LYS A 115 15.02 -6.95 5.07
CA LYS A 115 14.46 -5.81 5.81
C LYS A 115 13.12 -6.17 6.45
N ILE A 116 12.32 -7.00 5.78
CA ILE A 116 11.09 -7.58 6.33
C ILE A 116 11.40 -8.55 7.46
N ASP A 117 12.47 -9.36 7.34
CA ASP A 117 12.92 -10.22 8.44
C ASP A 117 13.31 -9.37 9.67
N VAL A 118 14.03 -8.26 9.49
CA VAL A 118 14.34 -7.31 10.59
C VAL A 118 13.06 -6.76 11.26
N ALA A 119 12.07 -6.36 10.48
CA ALA A 119 10.79 -5.91 11.04
C ALA A 119 10.12 -7.01 11.87
N LYS A 120 10.09 -8.23 11.36
CA LYS A 120 9.53 -9.40 12.04
C LYS A 120 10.25 -9.70 13.37
N ASP A 121 11.58 -9.65 13.39
CA ASP A 121 12.38 -9.85 14.62
C ASP A 121 12.08 -8.80 15.69
N LEU A 122 11.67 -7.61 15.28
CA LEU A 122 11.21 -6.52 16.15
C LEU A 122 9.72 -6.64 16.55
N GLY A 123 9.04 -7.71 16.13
CA GLY A 123 7.62 -7.93 16.40
C GLY A 123 6.70 -6.99 15.62
N ILE A 124 7.11 -6.60 14.40
CA ILE A 124 6.35 -5.77 13.47
C ILE A 124 5.93 -6.62 12.29
N ASP A 125 4.63 -6.72 12.03
CA ASP A 125 4.11 -7.31 10.81
C ASP A 125 4.28 -6.34 9.65
N VAL A 126 4.57 -6.87 8.45
CA VAL A 126 4.68 -6.07 7.23
C VAL A 126 3.65 -6.52 6.20
N ILE A 127 2.83 -5.60 5.73
CA ILE A 127 1.99 -5.76 4.54
C ILE A 127 2.70 -5.07 3.39
N VAL A 128 2.97 -5.79 2.31
CA VAL A 128 3.60 -5.24 1.11
C VAL A 128 2.51 -4.85 0.11
N THR A 129 2.53 -3.59 -0.37
CA THR A 129 1.82 -3.16 -1.57
C THR A 129 2.84 -2.63 -2.57
N ASP A 130 2.96 -3.30 -3.72
CA ASP A 130 4.05 -3.04 -4.65
C ASP A 130 3.68 -3.46 -6.08
N HIS A 131 4.34 -2.86 -7.07
CA HIS A 131 4.12 -3.20 -8.47
C HIS A 131 5.42 -3.56 -9.23
N HIS A 132 6.56 -3.40 -8.59
CA HIS A 132 7.86 -3.72 -9.20
C HIS A 132 8.01 -5.19 -9.54
N GLU A 133 8.94 -5.51 -10.44
CA GLU A 133 9.22 -6.89 -10.84
C GLU A 133 9.63 -7.75 -9.65
N LEU A 134 9.12 -8.97 -9.64
CA LEU A 134 9.50 -9.97 -8.65
C LEU A 134 10.96 -10.38 -8.83
N ALA A 135 11.67 -10.52 -7.70
CA ALA A 135 12.86 -11.37 -7.66
C ALA A 135 12.45 -12.86 -7.82
N ILE A 136 13.34 -13.78 -7.50
CA ILE A 136 13.07 -15.24 -7.62
C ILE A 136 11.88 -15.66 -6.73
N THR A 137 11.71 -15.04 -5.56
CA THR A 137 10.66 -15.40 -4.60
C THR A 137 10.04 -14.14 -3.97
N LYS A 138 8.80 -14.26 -3.49
CA LYS A 138 8.16 -13.23 -2.67
C LYS A 138 8.77 -13.17 -1.26
N PRO A 139 8.81 -11.99 -0.63
CA PRO A 139 9.28 -11.87 0.75
C PRO A 139 8.29 -12.54 1.72
N LYS A 140 8.79 -12.92 2.91
CA LYS A 140 7.98 -13.52 3.98
C LYS A 140 7.22 -12.46 4.78
N SER A 141 6.50 -11.58 4.08
CA SER A 141 5.61 -10.59 4.66
C SER A 141 4.36 -11.22 5.25
N PHE A 142 3.61 -10.47 6.06
CA PHE A 142 2.31 -10.90 6.60
C PHE A 142 1.28 -11.08 5.48
N ALA A 143 1.24 -10.12 4.54
CA ALA A 143 0.46 -10.19 3.31
C ALA A 143 1.22 -9.47 2.19
N THR A 144 1.02 -9.91 0.93
CA THR A 144 1.63 -9.32 -0.26
C THR A 144 0.56 -9.03 -1.31
N ILE A 145 0.28 -7.74 -1.51
CA ILE A 145 -0.62 -7.23 -2.54
C ILE A 145 0.26 -6.70 -3.67
N HIS A 146 0.33 -7.45 -4.75
CA HIS A 146 1.30 -7.19 -5.80
C HIS A 146 0.74 -7.47 -7.18
N THR A 147 1.06 -6.60 -8.13
CA THR A 147 0.83 -6.77 -9.56
C THR A 147 1.72 -5.81 -10.33
N THR A 148 2.21 -6.20 -11.50
CA THR A 148 3.00 -5.34 -12.40
C THR A 148 2.14 -4.62 -13.47
N LYS A 149 0.81 -4.67 -13.34
CA LYS A 149 -0.12 -4.13 -14.34
C LYS A 149 -0.51 -2.68 -14.12
N ILE A 150 -0.31 -2.16 -12.93
CA ILE A 150 -0.72 -0.82 -12.50
C ILE A 150 0.34 -0.23 -11.57
N SER A 151 0.36 1.08 -11.36
CA SER A 151 1.34 1.78 -10.52
C SER A 151 1.19 1.44 -9.03
N GLY A 152 2.18 1.78 -8.21
CA GLY A 152 2.15 1.61 -6.75
C GLY A 152 0.99 2.36 -6.10
N ALA A 153 0.71 3.60 -6.54
CA ALA A 153 -0.47 4.37 -6.10
C ALA A 153 -1.77 3.65 -6.44
N ALA A 154 -1.87 3.03 -7.62
CA ALA A 154 -3.04 2.26 -8.01
C ALA A 154 -3.18 0.98 -7.17
N VAL A 155 -2.09 0.29 -6.82
CA VAL A 155 -2.13 -0.87 -5.89
C VAL A 155 -2.62 -0.44 -4.51
N ALA A 156 -2.10 0.68 -3.97
CA ALA A 156 -2.54 1.25 -2.71
C ALA A 156 -4.04 1.63 -2.74
N TRP A 157 -4.50 2.21 -3.86
CA TRP A 157 -5.90 2.54 -4.08
C TRP A 157 -6.80 1.30 -4.12
N ILE A 158 -6.38 0.21 -4.77
CA ILE A 158 -7.12 -1.07 -4.80
C ILE A 158 -7.27 -1.61 -3.36
N LEU A 159 -6.20 -1.62 -2.57
CA LEU A 159 -6.31 -2.03 -1.16
C LEU A 159 -7.28 -1.13 -0.40
N SER A 160 -7.17 0.19 -0.58
CA SER A 160 -8.06 1.19 0.05
C SER A 160 -9.52 0.97 -0.34
N ARG A 161 -9.81 0.70 -1.61
CA ARG A 161 -11.15 0.36 -2.11
C ARG A 161 -11.73 -0.87 -1.40
N GLU A 162 -10.95 -1.93 -1.24
CA GLU A 162 -11.40 -3.13 -0.58
C GLU A 162 -11.57 -2.92 0.95
N ILE A 163 -10.75 -2.06 1.56
CA ILE A 163 -10.91 -1.61 2.96
C ILE A 163 -12.26 -0.86 3.11
N VAL A 164 -12.54 0.12 2.25
CA VAL A 164 -13.80 0.89 2.30
C VAL A 164 -15.01 -0.02 2.23
N LYS A 165 -15.00 -1.01 1.31
CA LYS A 165 -16.07 -2.01 1.18
C LYS A 165 -16.25 -2.83 2.45
N GLU A 166 -15.17 -3.35 3.01
CA GLU A 166 -15.21 -4.26 4.15
C GLU A 166 -15.60 -3.55 5.45
N PHE A 167 -15.17 -2.29 5.65
CA PHE A 167 -15.53 -1.51 6.82
C PHE A 167 -16.87 -0.77 6.66
N GLN A 168 -17.54 -0.91 5.51
CA GLN A 168 -18.82 -0.26 5.20
C GLN A 168 -18.80 1.25 5.48
N ILE A 169 -17.72 1.92 5.04
CA ILE A 169 -17.57 3.37 5.25
C ILE A 169 -18.65 4.10 4.46
N PRO A 170 -19.47 4.94 5.09
CA PRO A 170 -20.49 5.72 4.36
C PRO A 170 -19.84 6.68 3.35
N ASN A 171 -20.37 6.75 2.13
CA ASN A 171 -19.90 7.68 1.09
C ASN A 171 -19.90 9.14 1.51
N SER A 172 -20.73 9.51 2.51
CA SER A 172 -20.75 10.86 3.08
C SER A 172 -19.48 11.23 3.86
N LYS A 173 -18.67 10.24 4.25
CA LYS A 173 -17.42 10.47 4.99
C LYS A 173 -16.16 10.34 4.12
N PHE A 174 -16.22 9.51 3.08
CA PHE A 174 -15.11 9.27 2.19
C PHE A 174 -15.62 8.66 0.88
N GLN A 175 -15.26 9.25 -0.25
CA GLN A 175 -15.49 8.67 -1.56
C GLN A 175 -14.14 8.23 -2.13
N ILE A 176 -13.98 6.93 -2.33
CA ILE A 176 -12.73 6.36 -2.85
C ILE A 176 -12.37 6.91 -4.25
N SER A 177 -13.38 7.34 -5.01
CA SER A 177 -13.21 8.02 -6.30
C SER A 177 -12.45 9.34 -6.20
N ASP A 178 -12.53 10.06 -5.06
CA ASP A 178 -11.88 11.35 -4.88
C ASP A 178 -10.35 11.23 -4.91
N SER A 179 -9.81 10.03 -4.64
CA SER A 179 -8.38 9.75 -4.70
C SER A 179 -7.88 9.33 -6.09
N LEU A 180 -8.76 9.23 -7.11
CA LEU A 180 -8.35 8.79 -8.46
C LEU A 180 -7.40 9.77 -9.16
N GLU A 181 -7.45 11.06 -8.82
CA GLU A 181 -6.49 12.03 -9.32
C GLU A 181 -5.06 11.75 -8.81
N LEU A 182 -4.89 11.32 -7.57
CA LEU A 182 -3.59 10.88 -7.04
C LEU A 182 -3.11 9.61 -7.73
N VAL A 183 -4.02 8.67 -8.01
CA VAL A 183 -3.71 7.47 -8.81
C VAL A 183 -3.22 7.85 -10.20
N ALA A 184 -3.88 8.83 -10.85
CA ALA A 184 -3.49 9.30 -12.18
C ALA A 184 -2.10 9.96 -12.14
N ILE A 185 -1.80 10.77 -11.13
CA ILE A 185 -0.49 11.40 -10.94
C ILE A 185 0.60 10.33 -10.81
N GLY A 186 0.45 9.35 -9.91
CA GLY A 186 1.40 8.25 -9.75
C GLY A 186 1.59 7.46 -11.04
N THR A 187 0.49 7.05 -11.68
CA THR A 187 0.51 6.27 -12.92
C THR A 187 1.27 6.97 -14.05
N ILE A 188 1.08 8.30 -14.21
CA ILE A 188 1.77 9.09 -15.24
C ILE A 188 3.24 9.27 -14.88
N ALA A 189 3.54 9.58 -13.62
CA ALA A 189 4.90 9.82 -13.15
C ALA A 189 5.77 8.56 -13.29
N ASP A 190 5.22 7.39 -12.98
CA ASP A 190 5.89 6.09 -13.10
C ASP A 190 5.90 5.53 -14.53
N GLN A 191 5.32 6.25 -15.49
CA GLN A 191 5.30 5.89 -16.92
C GLN A 191 4.67 4.51 -17.20
N ILE A 192 3.68 4.11 -16.42
CA ILE A 192 2.95 2.86 -16.67
C ILE A 192 2.28 2.92 -18.06
N PRO A 193 2.37 1.85 -18.88
CA PRO A 193 1.74 1.83 -20.20
C PRO A 193 0.22 2.05 -20.11
N LEU A 194 -0.26 3.13 -20.76
CA LEU A 194 -1.68 3.48 -20.82
C LEU A 194 -2.30 2.81 -22.06
N LEU A 195 -2.59 1.53 -21.95
CA LEU A 195 -3.09 0.72 -23.08
C LEU A 195 -4.64 0.60 -23.15
N GLY A 196 -5.34 1.30 -22.29
CA GLY A 196 -6.81 1.27 -22.20
C GLY A 196 -7.34 0.28 -21.19
#